data_64ff6f867fa34812eacb7a9af76b9ad7
#
_entry.id   64ff6f867fa34812eacb7a9af76b9ad7
#
_cell.length_a   1.000
_cell.length_b   1.000
_cell.length_c   1.000
_cell.angle_alpha   90.00
_cell.angle_beta   90.00
_cell.angle_gamma   90.00
#
_symmetry.space_group_name_H-M   'P 1'
#
loop_
_entity.id
_entity.type
_entity.pdbx_description
1 polymer ?
#
loop_
_entity_poly.entity_id
_entity_poly.type
_entity_poly.pdbx_seq_one_letter_code
_entity_poly.pdbx_strand_id
1 'polypeptide(L)'
;ALRKAGMEPGDIDYVNAHGTSTMADTIELAAVKRVLGDDLSGASMSSTKSAIGHLLGGAGAVEAIFCILAIRDQIVPPTLNLHNPDEGTEGVDLVPLVAKKREVRAVLNNSFGFGGTNASLVMKKV
;
A
#
# COMPACT_ATOMS: atom_id res chain seq x y z
N ALA A 1 6.80 -12.15 -1.96
CA ALA A 1 7.69 -11.04 -1.57
C ALA A 1 8.24 -11.24 -0.15
N LEU A 2 7.41 -11.34 0.90
CA LEU A 2 7.84 -11.44 2.31
C LEU A 2 8.81 -12.59 2.56
N ARG A 3 8.50 -13.83 2.15
CA ARG A 3 9.40 -14.98 2.34
C ARG A 3 10.78 -14.77 1.69
N LYS A 4 10.84 -14.14 0.52
CA LYS A 4 12.12 -13.82 -0.13
C LYS A 4 12.90 -12.73 0.61
N ALA A 5 12.20 -11.83 1.29
CA ALA A 5 12.78 -10.78 2.11
C ALA A 5 13.18 -11.26 3.51
N GLY A 6 12.81 -12.50 3.90
CA GLY A 6 13.00 -13.01 5.26
C GLY A 6 12.22 -12.22 6.31
N MET A 7 11.01 -11.78 5.95
CA MET A 7 10.16 -10.91 6.78
C MET A 7 8.82 -11.56 7.05
N GLU A 8 8.29 -11.25 8.23
CA GLU A 8 6.97 -11.66 8.67
C GLU A 8 5.92 -10.57 8.37
N PRO A 9 4.62 -10.92 8.33
CA PRO A 9 3.54 -9.95 8.11
C PRO A 9 3.60 -8.72 9.01
N GLY A 10 3.87 -8.90 10.30
CA GLY A 10 3.95 -7.83 11.30
C GLY A 10 5.15 -6.88 11.16
N ASP A 11 6.07 -7.17 10.24
CA ASP A 11 7.19 -6.26 9.95
C ASP A 11 6.80 -5.12 9.01
N ILE A 12 5.67 -5.26 8.29
CA ILE A 12 5.21 -4.27 7.32
C ILE A 12 4.43 -3.18 8.04
N ASP A 13 4.87 -1.95 7.90
CA ASP A 13 4.23 -0.77 8.49
C ASP A 13 3.37 0.02 7.48
N TYR A 14 3.68 -0.11 6.19
CA TYR A 14 2.96 0.59 5.13
C TYR A 14 2.83 -0.24 3.86
N VAL A 15 1.65 -0.20 3.26
CA VAL A 15 1.34 -0.78 1.94
C VAL A 15 0.98 0.35 0.98
N ASN A 16 1.79 0.53 -0.08
CA ASN A 16 1.38 1.33 -1.22
C ASN A 16 0.59 0.43 -2.15
N ALA A 17 -0.71 0.66 -2.21
CA ALA A 17 -1.62 -0.14 -2.99
C ALA A 17 -1.51 0.15 -4.49
N HIS A 18 -1.80 -0.85 -5.32
CA HIS A 18 -2.09 -0.58 -6.72
C HIS A 18 -3.29 0.36 -6.85
N GLY A 19 -4.39 0.09 -6.14
CA GLY A 19 -5.50 0.99 -5.84
C GLY A 19 -5.89 1.95 -6.96
N THR A 20 -6.69 1.48 -7.92
CA THR A 20 -7.04 2.23 -9.16
C THR A 20 -8.44 2.84 -9.14
N SER A 21 -9.12 2.78 -8.00
CA SER A 21 -10.53 3.18 -7.84
C SER A 21 -11.47 2.36 -8.74
N THR A 22 -11.28 1.04 -8.71
CA THR A 22 -12.06 0.05 -9.45
C THR A 22 -12.47 -1.11 -8.54
N MET A 23 -13.30 -2.02 -9.06
CA MET A 23 -13.65 -3.26 -8.34
C MET A 23 -12.43 -4.12 -7.96
N ALA A 24 -11.29 -3.90 -8.60
CA ALA A 24 -10.05 -4.60 -8.25
C ALA A 24 -9.50 -4.20 -6.87
N ASP A 25 -9.87 -3.03 -6.35
CA ASP A 25 -9.38 -2.53 -5.06
C ASP A 25 -9.86 -3.41 -3.89
N THR A 26 -11.10 -3.88 -3.92
CA THR A 26 -11.62 -4.82 -2.91
C THR A 26 -10.92 -6.17 -2.98
N ILE A 27 -10.58 -6.64 -4.17
CA ILE A 27 -9.81 -7.88 -4.39
C ILE A 27 -8.40 -7.72 -3.87
N GLU A 28 -7.76 -6.57 -4.13
CA GLU A 28 -6.43 -6.25 -3.60
C GLU A 28 -6.43 -6.22 -2.08
N LEU A 29 -7.37 -5.51 -1.47
CA LEU A 29 -7.48 -5.44 -0.02
C LEU A 29 -7.68 -6.84 0.59
N ALA A 30 -8.56 -7.65 0.01
CA ALA A 30 -8.76 -9.03 0.46
C ALA A 30 -7.47 -9.87 0.35
N ALA A 31 -6.69 -9.69 -0.71
CA ALA A 31 -5.41 -10.37 -0.87
C ALA A 31 -4.38 -9.90 0.16
N VAL A 32 -4.32 -8.60 0.45
CA VAL A 32 -3.43 -8.04 1.48
C VAL A 32 -3.83 -8.53 2.87
N LYS A 33 -5.14 -8.56 3.21
CA LYS A 33 -5.66 -9.12 4.46
C LYS A 33 -5.29 -10.61 4.63
N ARG A 34 -5.34 -11.41 3.57
CA ARG A 34 -4.92 -12.81 3.64
C ARG A 34 -3.45 -13.00 3.98
N VAL A 35 -2.62 -12.02 3.70
CA VAL A 35 -1.17 -12.08 3.96
C VAL A 35 -0.81 -11.42 5.29
N LEU A 36 -1.38 -10.26 5.58
CA LEU A 36 -1.00 -9.45 6.75
C LEU A 36 -1.95 -9.61 7.95
N GLY A 37 -3.13 -10.23 7.76
CA GLY A 37 -4.19 -10.30 8.77
C GLY A 37 -5.31 -9.29 8.50
N ASP A 38 -6.45 -9.45 9.16
CA ASP A 38 -7.67 -8.68 8.89
C ASP A 38 -7.51 -7.17 9.15
N ASP A 39 -6.66 -6.82 10.11
CA ASP A 39 -6.29 -5.44 10.46
C ASP A 39 -4.95 -5.01 9.85
N LEU A 40 -4.46 -5.76 8.87
CA LEU A 40 -3.14 -5.63 8.23
C LEU A 40 -1.97 -5.63 9.23
N SER A 41 -2.12 -6.29 10.38
CA SER A 41 -1.14 -6.25 11.50
C SER A 41 -0.79 -4.83 11.94
N GLY A 42 -1.74 -3.91 11.83
CA GLY A 42 -1.56 -2.50 12.17
C GLY A 42 -0.85 -1.66 11.10
N ALA A 43 -0.58 -2.21 9.92
CA ALA A 43 -0.02 -1.44 8.81
C ALA A 43 -1.05 -0.43 8.27
N SER A 44 -0.56 0.73 7.81
CA SER A 44 -1.36 1.64 6.99
C SER A 44 -1.31 1.23 5.52
N MET A 45 -2.39 1.46 4.79
CA MET A 45 -2.47 1.19 3.35
C MET A 45 -3.06 2.41 2.63
N SER A 46 -2.44 2.87 1.57
CA SER A 46 -3.00 3.97 0.76
C SER A 46 -2.67 3.83 -0.71
N SER A 47 -3.45 4.51 -1.56
CA SER A 47 -3.15 4.63 -2.99
C SER A 47 -2.72 6.04 -3.33
N THR A 48 -1.46 6.21 -3.71
CA THR A 48 -0.91 7.49 -4.18
C THR A 48 -1.41 7.89 -5.56
N LYS A 49 -2.08 6.97 -6.29
CA LYS A 49 -2.80 7.31 -7.53
C LYS A 49 -3.93 8.31 -7.28
N SER A 50 -4.44 8.39 -6.06
CA SER A 50 -5.41 9.41 -5.66
C SER A 50 -4.89 10.85 -5.84
N ALA A 51 -3.57 11.03 -5.80
CA ALA A 51 -2.90 12.34 -5.95
C ALA A 51 -2.38 12.59 -7.38
N ILE A 52 -1.86 11.57 -8.04
CA ILE A 52 -1.10 11.74 -9.30
C ILE A 52 -1.69 11.01 -10.50
N GLY A 53 -2.77 10.25 -10.30
CA GLY A 53 -3.35 9.41 -11.33
C GLY A 53 -2.55 8.13 -11.58
N HIS A 54 -2.99 7.36 -12.56
CA HIS A 54 -2.37 6.09 -12.93
C HIS A 54 -1.34 6.30 -14.05
N LEU A 55 -0.06 6.17 -13.74
CA LEU A 55 1.05 6.38 -14.68
C LEU A 55 1.38 5.15 -15.55
N LEU A 56 0.46 4.18 -15.62
CA LEU A 56 0.62 2.96 -16.43
C LEU A 56 1.95 2.24 -16.13
N GLY A 57 2.82 2.05 -17.14
CA GLY A 57 4.10 1.37 -16.96
C GLY A 57 5.08 2.08 -16.01
N GLY A 58 4.90 3.37 -15.75
CA GLY A 58 5.70 4.14 -14.81
C GLY A 58 5.19 4.10 -13.36
N ALA A 59 3.95 3.64 -13.14
CA ALA A 59 3.28 3.73 -11.85
C ALA A 59 4.07 3.03 -10.73
N GLY A 60 4.48 1.78 -10.94
CA GLY A 60 5.17 1.02 -9.91
C GLY A 60 6.50 1.63 -9.48
N ALA A 61 7.25 2.23 -10.40
CA ALA A 61 8.53 2.89 -10.11
C ALA A 61 8.33 4.16 -9.29
N VAL A 62 7.36 5.00 -9.64
CA VAL A 62 7.04 6.22 -8.89
C VAL A 62 6.52 5.87 -7.48
N GLU A 63 5.66 4.86 -7.38
CA GLU A 63 5.15 4.38 -6.09
C GLU A 63 6.26 3.79 -5.21
N ALA A 64 7.26 3.10 -5.80
CA ALA A 64 8.44 2.66 -5.07
C ALA A 64 9.22 3.85 -4.48
N ILE A 65 9.34 4.96 -5.21
CA ILE A 65 9.96 6.19 -4.70
C ILE A 65 9.16 6.74 -3.51
N PHE A 66 7.83 6.79 -3.59
CA PHE A 66 7.00 7.20 -2.45
C PHE A 66 7.19 6.30 -1.24
N CYS A 67 7.33 5.00 -1.43
CA CYS A 67 7.65 4.05 -0.36
C CYS A 67 9.00 4.35 0.31
N ILE A 68 10.04 4.63 -0.49
CA ILE A 68 11.37 5.02 0.02
C ILE A 68 11.26 6.33 0.82
N LEU A 69 10.52 7.31 0.31
CA LEU A 69 10.29 8.57 1.01
C LEU A 69 9.52 8.37 2.32
N ALA A 70 8.54 7.47 2.34
CA ALA A 70 7.80 7.14 3.56
C ALA A 70 8.73 6.56 4.65
N ILE A 71 9.66 5.67 4.27
CA ILE A 71 10.69 5.17 5.20
C ILE A 71 11.61 6.30 5.67
N ARG A 72 12.07 7.16 4.77
CA ARG A 72 12.99 8.26 5.10
C ARG A 72 12.36 9.28 6.05
N ASP A 73 11.14 9.70 5.74
CA ASP A 73 10.49 10.84 6.39
C ASP A 73 9.56 10.43 7.54
N GLN A 74 9.31 9.11 7.70
CA GLN A 74 8.40 8.55 8.71
C GLN A 74 6.97 9.12 8.57
N ILE A 75 6.53 9.29 7.32
CA ILE A 75 5.22 9.80 6.94
C ILE A 75 4.66 8.91 5.85
N VAL A 76 3.46 8.39 6.04
CA VAL A 76 2.74 7.66 4.99
C VAL A 76 1.84 8.61 4.21
N PRO A 77 1.87 8.54 2.87
CA PRO A 77 1.04 9.40 2.03
C PRO A 77 -0.44 9.01 2.13
N PRO A 78 -1.35 9.97 1.93
CA PRO A 78 -2.79 9.71 2.05
C PRO A 78 -3.37 9.03 0.81
N THR A 79 -4.56 8.44 0.98
CA THR A 79 -5.52 8.28 -0.09
C THR A 79 -6.35 9.56 -0.16
N LEU A 80 -6.00 10.47 -1.07
CA LEU A 80 -6.73 11.72 -1.25
C LEU A 80 -8.16 11.43 -1.73
N ASN A 81 -9.09 12.30 -1.36
CA ASN A 81 -10.50 12.22 -1.75
C ASN A 81 -11.26 10.98 -1.22
N LEU A 82 -10.67 10.21 -0.33
CA LEU A 82 -11.34 9.09 0.32
C LEU A 82 -12.27 9.59 1.43
N HIS A 83 -13.49 9.98 1.06
CA HIS A 83 -14.53 10.44 1.99
C HIS A 83 -15.44 9.30 2.47
N ASN A 84 -15.68 8.32 1.61
CA ASN A 84 -16.60 7.21 1.84
C ASN A 84 -15.90 5.89 1.50
N PRO A 85 -15.17 5.28 2.45
CA PRO A 85 -14.57 3.97 2.24
C PRO A 85 -15.63 2.91 1.94
N ASP A 86 -15.31 1.97 1.05
CA ASP A 86 -16.18 0.86 0.70
C ASP A 86 -16.36 -0.12 1.88
N GLU A 87 -17.40 -0.93 1.82
CA GLU A 87 -17.59 -2.06 2.72
C GLU A 87 -16.39 -3.00 2.69
N GLY A 88 -16.07 -3.63 3.82
CA GLY A 88 -14.91 -4.52 3.96
C GLY A 88 -13.60 -3.82 4.27
N THR A 89 -13.61 -2.49 4.40
CA THR A 89 -12.42 -1.69 4.80
C THR A 89 -12.33 -1.47 6.31
N GLU A 90 -13.31 -1.93 7.07
CA GLU A 90 -13.40 -1.75 8.52
C GLU A 90 -12.14 -2.31 9.21
N GLY A 91 -11.62 -1.55 10.15
CA GLY A 91 -10.41 -1.90 10.91
C GLY A 91 -9.09 -1.70 10.17
N VAL A 92 -9.12 -1.24 8.92
CA VAL A 92 -7.94 -0.95 8.12
C VAL A 92 -7.69 0.56 8.05
N ASP A 93 -6.47 0.98 8.35
CA ASP A 93 -6.05 2.37 8.20
C ASP A 93 -5.71 2.66 6.73
N LEU A 94 -6.65 3.23 5.99
CA LEU A 94 -6.49 3.62 4.57
C LEU A 94 -5.88 5.01 4.39
N VAL A 95 -5.44 5.65 5.48
CA VAL A 95 -4.85 7.00 5.49
C VAL A 95 -5.73 8.00 4.72
N PRO A 96 -7.00 8.17 5.11
CA PRO A 96 -7.91 9.00 4.33
C PRO A 96 -7.52 10.48 4.40
N LEU A 97 -7.57 11.15 3.25
CA LEU A 97 -7.50 12.60 3.06
C LEU A 97 -6.17 13.26 3.41
N VAL A 98 -5.52 12.89 4.53
CA VAL A 98 -4.34 13.59 5.06
C VAL A 98 -3.21 12.61 5.35
N ALA A 99 -1.98 13.00 5.02
CA ALA A 99 -0.79 12.20 5.33
C ALA A 99 -0.64 11.98 6.85
N LYS A 100 -0.12 10.82 7.23
CA LYS A 100 -0.02 10.40 8.62
C LYS A 100 1.43 10.18 9.03
N LYS A 101 1.87 10.81 10.10
CA LYS A 101 3.13 10.48 10.77
C LYS A 101 2.99 9.15 11.51
N ARG A 102 3.93 8.25 11.25
CA ARG A 102 4.04 6.99 11.97
C ARG A 102 5.43 6.38 11.77
N GLU A 103 5.79 5.41 12.61
CA GLU A 103 6.96 4.58 12.34
C GLU A 103 6.76 3.78 11.05
N VAL A 104 7.77 3.81 10.17
CA VAL A 104 7.82 3.05 8.92
C VAL A 104 9.19 2.40 8.82
N ARG A 105 9.28 1.13 9.18
CA ARG A 105 10.50 0.31 9.10
C ARG A 105 10.57 -0.45 7.79
N ALA A 106 9.43 -0.94 7.34
CA ALA A 106 9.32 -1.68 6.09
C ALA A 106 7.99 -1.41 5.39
N VAL A 107 8.04 -1.50 4.08
CA VAL A 107 6.93 -1.21 3.18
C VAL A 107 6.72 -2.32 2.16
N LEU A 108 5.48 -2.47 1.72
CA LEU A 108 5.06 -3.30 0.59
C LEU A 108 4.50 -2.40 -0.51
N ASN A 109 5.06 -2.50 -1.72
CA ASN A 109 4.57 -1.79 -2.90
C ASN A 109 3.97 -2.79 -3.88
N ASN A 110 2.68 -2.65 -4.19
CA ASN A 110 1.94 -3.53 -5.08
C ASN A 110 1.68 -2.87 -6.44
N SER A 111 1.86 -3.66 -7.50
CA SER A 111 1.51 -3.26 -8.87
C SER A 111 0.86 -4.43 -9.58
N PHE A 112 -0.36 -4.23 -10.08
CA PHE A 112 -1.13 -5.26 -10.77
C PHE A 112 -1.45 -4.81 -12.19
N GLY A 113 -0.99 -5.58 -13.16
CA GLY A 113 -1.19 -5.29 -14.58
C GLY A 113 -2.24 -6.18 -15.22
N PHE A 114 -2.80 -5.71 -16.34
CA PHE A 114 -3.71 -6.51 -17.16
C PHE A 114 -3.06 -7.82 -17.60
N GLY A 115 -3.86 -8.88 -17.64
CA GLY A 115 -3.39 -10.22 -17.97
C GLY A 115 -2.68 -10.95 -16.82
N GLY A 116 -2.72 -10.38 -15.60
CA GLY A 116 -2.16 -11.02 -14.40
C GLY A 116 -0.66 -10.82 -14.22
N THR A 117 -0.07 -9.82 -14.87
CA THR A 117 1.32 -9.42 -14.62
C THR A 117 1.36 -8.63 -13.30
N ASN A 118 1.63 -9.34 -12.21
CA ASN A 118 1.62 -8.78 -10.87
C ASN A 118 3.04 -8.71 -10.29
N ALA A 119 3.35 -7.64 -9.60
CA ALA A 119 4.60 -7.45 -8.89
C ALA A 119 4.36 -6.87 -7.49
N SER A 120 5.12 -7.35 -6.52
CA SER A 120 5.14 -6.79 -5.17
C SER A 120 6.59 -6.63 -4.74
N LEU A 121 6.96 -5.43 -4.33
CA LEU A 121 8.28 -5.10 -3.80
C LEU A 121 8.20 -4.92 -2.30
N VAL A 122 9.16 -5.48 -1.58
CA VAL A 122 9.36 -5.21 -0.15
C VAL A 122 10.64 -4.41 0.00
N MET A 123 10.55 -3.31 0.73
CA MET A 123 11.70 -2.45 1.05
C MET A 123 11.72 -2.20 2.54
N LYS A 124 12.92 -2.14 3.13
CA LYS A 124 13.09 -1.86 4.56
C LYS A 124 14.21 -0.86 4.81
N LYS A 125 14.12 -0.21 5.95
CA LYS A 125 15.19 0.63 6.48
C LYS A 125 16.42 -0.24 6.76
N VAL A 126 17.59 0.21 6.36
CA VAL A 126 18.90 -0.35 6.68
C VAL A 126 19.51 0.32 7.89
#